data_12ba9429548b3b13fc585a890508d384
#
_entry.id   12ba9429548b3b13fc585a890508d384
#
_cell.length_a   1.000
_cell.length_b   1.000
_cell.length_c   1.000
_cell.angle_alpha   90.00
_cell.angle_beta   90.00
_cell.angle_gamma   90.00
#
_symmetry.space_group_name_H-M   'P 1'
#
loop_
_entity.id
_entity.type
_entity.pdbx_description
1 polymer ?
#
loop_
_entity_poly.entity_id
_entity_poly.type
_entity_poly.pdbx_seq_one_letter_code
_entity_poly.pdbx_strand_id
1 'polypeptide(L)'
;MHTKSRPERILVTGGLGYIGAKFIPMLYERGYGVTVYDKLLFGTDAIKGLEDKIKIVQGDIIDFPSDLLEGVDHVVHLAGISNDPTAFYLPELNMETNTDATRKLAVAIKESEVKNFIFASTCSVYYVIGEEQDELLNEESLLRPEAPYSKSKLYGERAIKEELEESRVTVTILRQGTVYGWSPRMRNDLVVNTMVRDALLHNKITVYCGGSMWRPVVHVDDVCRAYLAALENNLVGVFNLAYKNYRVLELAHRVSAILKTWNVNPEIDVNFHGKTRSYRVSTDRFKSSFPKDYHPKISLEKAVEELYQNYSNYPEAMTDPKNTNIDWMHLLSDVNNRIKVMGGVNW
;
A
#
# COMPACT_ATOMS: atom_id res chain seq x y z
N MET A 1 18.44 22.88 -31.81
CA MET A 1 19.04 22.07 -30.72
C MET A 1 17.99 21.98 -29.63
N HIS A 2 17.32 20.84 -29.49
CA HIS A 2 16.45 20.62 -28.32
C HIS A 2 17.37 20.51 -27.12
N THR A 3 17.38 21.48 -26.25
CA THR A 3 17.94 21.36 -24.90
C THR A 3 17.22 20.16 -24.25
N LYS A 4 17.92 19.05 -24.02
CA LYS A 4 17.38 17.96 -23.19
C LYS A 4 17.05 18.62 -21.84
N SER A 5 15.78 18.81 -21.56
CA SER A 5 15.32 19.18 -20.23
C SER A 5 15.89 18.16 -19.24
N ARG A 6 16.28 18.62 -18.06
CA ARG A 6 16.72 17.69 -17.00
C ARG A 6 15.64 16.62 -16.76
N PRO A 7 15.99 15.40 -16.41
CA PRO A 7 15.00 14.42 -16.01
C PRO A 7 14.17 14.95 -14.82
N GLU A 8 12.88 14.76 -14.86
CA GLU A 8 12.00 15.11 -13.72
C GLU A 8 12.40 14.30 -12.49
N ARG A 9 12.36 14.94 -11.34
CA ARG A 9 12.78 14.37 -10.06
C ARG A 9 11.57 14.00 -9.23
N ILE A 10 11.56 12.78 -8.74
CA ILE A 10 10.49 12.24 -7.91
C ILE A 10 11.04 11.86 -6.54
N LEU A 11 10.40 12.37 -5.49
CA LEU A 11 10.58 11.89 -4.14
C LEU A 11 9.51 10.86 -3.81
N VAL A 12 9.92 9.66 -3.42
CA VAL A 12 9.01 8.60 -2.94
C VAL A 12 9.27 8.37 -1.45
N THR A 13 8.32 8.72 -0.60
CA THR A 13 8.42 8.39 0.82
C THR A 13 7.86 6.99 1.06
N GLY A 14 8.52 6.19 1.90
CA GLY A 14 8.16 4.79 2.11
C GLY A 14 8.40 3.90 0.88
N GLY A 15 9.39 4.31 0.04
CA GLY A 15 9.67 3.66 -1.24
C GLY A 15 10.25 2.26 -1.13
N LEU A 16 10.70 1.82 0.06
CA LEU A 16 11.21 0.46 0.29
C LEU A 16 10.16 -0.47 0.93
N GLY A 17 8.91 -0.03 0.96
CA GLY A 17 7.75 -0.85 1.31
C GLY A 17 7.28 -1.74 0.15
N TYR A 18 6.17 -2.46 0.38
CA TYR A 18 5.58 -3.44 -0.54
C TYR A 18 5.25 -2.86 -1.94
N ILE A 19 4.61 -1.70 -1.99
CA ILE A 19 4.27 -1.03 -3.26
C ILE A 19 5.54 -0.39 -3.86
N GLY A 20 6.33 0.31 -3.03
CA GLY A 20 7.51 1.02 -3.49
C GLY A 20 8.56 0.11 -4.12
N ALA A 21 8.75 -1.12 -3.60
CA ALA A 21 9.66 -2.11 -4.16
C ALA A 21 9.36 -2.49 -5.62
N LYS A 22 8.12 -2.34 -6.06
CA LYS A 22 7.70 -2.51 -7.46
C LYS A 22 7.70 -1.18 -8.23
N PHE A 23 7.39 -0.09 -7.55
CA PHE A 23 7.24 1.23 -8.19
C PHE A 23 8.58 1.92 -8.50
N ILE A 24 9.56 1.81 -7.60
CA ILE A 24 10.89 2.42 -7.79
C ILE A 24 11.58 1.95 -9.08
N PRO A 25 11.68 0.63 -9.38
CA PRO A 25 12.23 0.18 -10.65
C PRO A 25 11.48 0.74 -11.87
N MET A 26 10.15 0.81 -11.81
CA MET A 26 9.32 1.36 -12.89
C MET A 26 9.62 2.84 -13.15
N LEU A 27 9.81 3.65 -12.10
CA LEU A 27 10.19 5.06 -12.23
C LEU A 27 11.58 5.22 -12.84
N TYR A 28 12.54 4.43 -12.38
CA TYR A 28 13.91 4.44 -12.92
C TYR A 28 13.95 4.08 -14.41
N GLU A 29 13.23 3.03 -14.81
CA GLU A 29 13.11 2.62 -16.23
C GLU A 29 12.45 3.68 -17.11
N ARG A 30 11.58 4.54 -16.53
CA ARG A 30 10.97 5.69 -17.22
C ARG A 30 11.88 6.91 -17.29
N GLY A 31 13.08 6.84 -16.71
CA GLY A 31 14.09 7.89 -16.77
C GLY A 31 13.90 9.02 -15.75
N TYR A 32 13.08 8.82 -14.72
CA TYR A 32 12.97 9.77 -13.62
C TYR A 32 14.21 9.76 -12.73
N GLY A 33 14.57 10.93 -12.19
CA GLY A 33 15.54 11.05 -11.11
C GLY A 33 14.87 10.70 -9.78
N VAL A 34 15.08 9.47 -9.30
CA VAL A 34 14.37 8.95 -8.11
C VAL A 34 15.14 9.23 -6.83
N THR A 35 14.47 9.84 -5.86
CA THR A 35 14.90 9.91 -4.45
C THR A 35 13.90 9.13 -3.59
N VAL A 36 14.41 8.23 -2.76
CA VAL A 36 13.61 7.49 -1.78
C VAL A 36 13.90 8.04 -0.39
N TYR A 37 12.86 8.36 0.38
CA TYR A 37 12.94 8.68 1.80
C TYR A 37 12.21 7.61 2.60
N ASP A 38 12.94 6.82 3.38
CA ASP A 38 12.41 5.64 4.06
C ASP A 38 13.09 5.42 5.42
N LYS A 39 12.36 4.91 6.38
CA LYS A 39 12.88 4.56 7.72
C LYS A 39 13.78 3.32 7.67
N LEU A 40 13.79 2.58 6.57
CA LEU A 40 14.55 1.33 6.35
C LEU A 40 14.19 0.20 7.33
N LEU A 41 12.95 0.18 7.84
CA LEU A 41 12.48 -0.87 8.75
C LEU A 41 12.61 -2.28 8.16
N PHE A 42 12.57 -2.39 6.83
CA PHE A 42 12.63 -3.66 6.10
C PHE A 42 13.96 -3.86 5.35
N GLY A 43 14.91 -2.93 5.48
CA GLY A 43 16.17 -2.93 4.74
C GLY A 43 16.04 -2.42 3.31
N THR A 44 17.08 -2.64 2.49
CA THR A 44 17.17 -2.18 1.10
C THR A 44 17.11 -3.29 0.06
N ASP A 45 17.04 -4.56 0.47
CA ASP A 45 17.09 -5.74 -0.41
C ASP A 45 16.00 -5.72 -1.50
N ALA A 46 14.88 -5.04 -1.22
CA ALA A 46 13.75 -4.94 -2.13
C ALA A 46 14.04 -4.22 -3.46
N ILE A 47 15.12 -3.43 -3.51
CA ILE A 47 15.55 -2.68 -4.70
C ILE A 47 16.98 -3.06 -5.12
N LYS A 48 17.42 -4.28 -4.80
CA LYS A 48 18.74 -4.78 -5.12
C LYS A 48 19.11 -4.56 -6.60
N GLY A 49 20.28 -3.95 -6.81
CA GLY A 49 20.79 -3.59 -8.13
C GLY A 49 20.39 -2.18 -8.63
N LEU A 50 19.64 -1.42 -7.81
CA LEU A 50 19.31 -0.01 -8.04
C LEU A 50 19.93 0.93 -7.00
N GLU A 51 20.60 0.41 -5.97
CA GLU A 51 21.10 1.17 -4.83
C GLU A 51 22.04 2.33 -5.25
N ASP A 52 22.90 2.09 -6.25
CA ASP A 52 23.83 3.08 -6.79
C ASP A 52 23.23 3.96 -7.91
N LYS A 53 21.97 3.69 -8.32
CA LYS A 53 21.31 4.36 -9.45
C LYS A 53 20.26 5.37 -9.00
N ILE A 54 19.84 5.30 -7.75
CA ILE A 54 18.84 6.18 -7.14
C ILE A 54 19.39 6.75 -5.84
N LYS A 55 18.84 7.86 -5.37
CA LYS A 55 19.21 8.43 -4.07
C LYS A 55 18.32 7.80 -3.00
N ILE A 56 18.93 7.17 -1.99
CA ILE A 56 18.25 6.66 -0.79
C ILE A 56 18.64 7.55 0.39
N VAL A 57 17.64 8.06 1.09
CA VAL A 57 17.80 8.86 2.31
C VAL A 57 17.05 8.15 3.42
N GLN A 58 17.79 7.74 4.45
CA GLN A 58 17.19 7.13 5.64
C GLN A 58 16.61 8.22 6.55
N GLY A 59 15.35 8.05 6.98
CA GLY A 59 14.74 8.95 7.95
C GLY A 59 13.26 8.59 8.21
N ASP A 60 12.76 9.13 9.32
CA ASP A 60 11.35 8.96 9.69
C ASP A 60 10.51 10.08 9.07
N ILE A 61 9.35 9.73 8.52
CA ILE A 61 8.42 10.72 7.93
C ILE A 61 7.90 11.72 8.97
N ILE A 62 7.92 11.36 10.25
CA ILE A 62 7.53 12.24 11.38
C ILE A 62 8.44 13.46 11.45
N ASP A 63 9.73 13.26 11.14
CA ASP A 63 10.78 14.29 11.15
C ASP A 63 11.25 14.64 9.73
N PHE A 64 10.33 14.68 8.77
CA PHE A 64 10.65 14.92 7.36
C PHE A 64 11.40 16.25 7.15
N PRO A 65 12.63 16.23 6.59
CA PRO A 65 13.39 17.42 6.31
C PRO A 65 12.92 18.08 5.01
N SER A 66 12.45 19.33 5.10
CA SER A 66 11.87 20.06 3.96
C SER A 66 12.88 20.39 2.84
N ASP A 67 14.15 20.42 3.12
CA ASP A 67 15.23 20.60 2.14
C ASP A 67 15.34 19.45 1.13
N LEU A 68 14.81 18.28 1.45
CA LEU A 68 14.68 17.17 0.49
C LEU A 68 13.73 17.48 -0.68
N LEU A 69 12.92 18.53 -0.59
CA LEU A 69 12.05 18.98 -1.67
C LEU A 69 12.77 19.91 -2.68
N GLU A 70 14.02 20.29 -2.43
CA GLU A 70 14.77 21.15 -3.34
C GLU A 70 14.97 20.51 -4.72
N GLY A 71 14.38 21.13 -5.73
CA GLY A 71 14.43 20.68 -7.12
C GLY A 71 13.66 19.38 -7.39
N VAL A 72 12.78 18.96 -6.48
CA VAL A 72 11.82 17.86 -6.68
C VAL A 72 10.62 18.38 -7.47
N ASP A 73 10.25 17.67 -8.53
CA ASP A 73 9.07 17.99 -9.35
C ASP A 73 7.81 17.28 -8.82
N HIS A 74 7.94 16.07 -8.29
CA HIS A 74 6.81 15.24 -7.88
C HIS A 74 7.08 14.53 -6.55
N VAL A 75 6.04 14.35 -5.76
CA VAL A 75 6.10 13.56 -4.51
C VAL A 75 5.06 12.45 -4.56
N VAL A 76 5.48 11.22 -4.28
CA VAL A 76 4.58 10.08 -4.07
C VAL A 76 4.72 9.61 -2.63
N HIS A 77 3.66 9.78 -1.85
CA HIS A 77 3.64 9.51 -0.42
C HIS A 77 3.08 8.12 -0.12
N LEU A 78 3.99 7.14 0.06
CA LEU A 78 3.68 5.76 0.41
C LEU A 78 4.01 5.45 1.88
N ALA A 79 4.79 6.30 2.55
CA ALA A 79 5.14 6.09 3.95
C ALA A 79 3.90 6.05 4.84
N GLY A 80 3.88 5.12 5.78
CA GLY A 80 2.78 5.01 6.74
C GLY A 80 2.62 3.60 7.32
N ILE A 81 1.92 3.52 8.45
CA ILE A 81 1.44 2.26 9.00
C ILE A 81 0.24 1.83 8.15
N SER A 82 0.31 0.63 7.55
CA SER A 82 -0.52 0.26 6.40
C SER A 82 -1.48 -0.92 6.66
N ASN A 83 -1.75 -1.27 7.93
CA ASN A 83 -2.71 -2.30 8.31
C ASN A 83 -3.32 -2.06 9.69
N ASP A 84 -4.50 -2.64 9.91
CA ASP A 84 -5.21 -2.52 11.19
C ASP A 84 -4.46 -3.17 12.36
N PRO A 85 -3.90 -4.40 12.26
CA PRO A 85 -3.22 -5.01 13.41
C PRO A 85 -2.11 -4.13 13.98
N THR A 86 -1.26 -3.56 13.13
CA THR A 86 -0.19 -2.65 13.58
C THR A 86 -0.77 -1.33 14.13
N ALA A 87 -1.81 -0.80 13.49
CA ALA A 87 -2.47 0.43 13.96
C ALA A 87 -3.19 0.26 15.29
N PHE A 88 -3.73 -0.93 15.58
CA PHE A 88 -4.29 -1.25 16.91
C PHE A 88 -3.18 -1.44 17.95
N TYR A 89 -2.05 -2.00 17.57
CA TYR A 89 -0.91 -2.21 18.47
C TYR A 89 -0.21 -0.89 18.83
N LEU A 90 -0.09 0.03 17.87
CA LEU A 90 0.60 1.32 18.00
C LEU A 90 -0.32 2.48 17.53
N PRO A 91 -1.45 2.76 18.23
CA PRO A 91 -2.45 3.70 17.73
C PRO A 91 -1.96 5.15 17.69
N GLU A 92 -1.15 5.58 18.62
CA GLU A 92 -0.58 6.92 18.67
C GLU A 92 0.43 7.11 17.54
N LEU A 93 1.36 6.18 17.38
CA LEU A 93 2.32 6.19 16.27
C LEU A 93 1.63 6.14 14.92
N ASN A 94 0.51 5.39 14.81
CA ASN A 94 -0.29 5.35 13.59
C ASN A 94 -0.89 6.72 13.24
N MET A 95 -1.40 7.46 14.22
CA MET A 95 -1.92 8.81 13.99
C MET A 95 -0.80 9.79 13.64
N GLU A 96 0.28 9.77 14.38
CA GLU A 96 1.43 10.64 14.14
C GLU A 96 2.03 10.41 12.74
N THR A 97 2.24 9.14 12.36
CA THR A 97 2.83 8.79 11.06
C THR A 97 1.88 9.08 9.88
N ASN A 98 0.62 8.66 9.99
CA ASN A 98 -0.32 8.70 8.86
C ASN A 98 -1.07 10.03 8.72
N THR A 99 -1.20 10.79 9.80
CA THR A 99 -1.96 12.06 9.81
C THR A 99 -1.05 13.25 10.00
N ASP A 100 -0.32 13.32 11.13
CA ASP A 100 0.41 14.53 11.48
C ASP A 100 1.63 14.72 10.58
N ALA A 101 2.38 13.65 10.30
CA ALA A 101 3.49 13.68 9.35
C ALA A 101 3.02 13.98 7.92
N THR A 102 1.85 13.44 7.49
CA THR A 102 1.24 13.77 6.20
C THR A 102 0.89 15.27 6.11
N ARG A 103 0.34 15.86 7.19
CA ARG A 103 0.07 17.30 7.25
C ARG A 103 1.37 18.12 7.13
N LYS A 104 2.40 17.78 7.91
CA LYS A 104 3.72 18.45 7.83
C LYS A 104 4.30 18.38 6.43
N LEU A 105 4.23 17.21 5.79
CA LEU A 105 4.69 17.04 4.41
C LEU A 105 3.88 17.92 3.43
N ALA A 106 2.57 18.00 3.57
CA ALA A 106 1.72 18.83 2.72
C ALA A 106 2.05 20.31 2.87
N VAL A 107 2.31 20.79 4.10
CA VAL A 107 2.78 22.18 4.35
C VAL A 107 4.11 22.43 3.65
N ALA A 108 5.10 21.53 3.81
CA ALA A 108 6.38 21.69 3.15
C ALA A 108 6.27 21.69 1.62
N ILE A 109 5.39 20.83 1.06
CA ILE A 109 5.11 20.79 -0.39
C ILE A 109 4.50 22.12 -0.87
N LYS A 110 3.58 22.71 -0.13
CA LYS A 110 2.96 24.01 -0.46
C LYS A 110 4.00 25.12 -0.65
N GLU A 111 5.04 25.09 0.15
CA GLU A 111 6.14 26.08 0.15
C GLU A 111 7.25 25.76 -0.86
N SER A 112 7.17 24.62 -1.56
CA SER A 112 8.18 24.14 -2.48
C SER A 112 7.82 24.35 -3.96
N GLU A 113 8.69 23.88 -4.88
CA GLU A 113 8.45 23.88 -6.32
C GLU A 113 7.78 22.58 -6.82
N VAL A 114 7.30 21.73 -5.92
CA VAL A 114 6.60 20.47 -6.26
C VAL A 114 5.34 20.77 -7.06
N LYS A 115 5.18 20.06 -8.17
CA LYS A 115 4.05 20.21 -9.10
C LYS A 115 2.93 19.22 -8.80
N ASN A 116 3.29 17.94 -8.50
CA ASN A 116 2.33 16.87 -8.26
C ASN A 116 2.59 16.19 -6.93
N PHE A 117 1.53 15.99 -6.17
CA PHE A 117 1.51 15.22 -4.94
C PHE A 117 0.52 14.08 -5.04
N ILE A 118 1.00 12.83 -4.93
CA ILE A 118 0.17 11.63 -4.98
C ILE A 118 0.20 10.95 -3.63
N PHE A 119 -0.99 10.68 -3.08
CA PHE A 119 -1.17 10.07 -1.77
C PHE A 119 -1.78 8.67 -1.84
N ALA A 120 -1.12 7.72 -1.19
CA ALA A 120 -1.61 6.36 -0.98
C ALA A 120 -2.66 6.33 0.12
N SER A 121 -3.94 6.44 -0.24
CA SER A 121 -5.07 6.23 0.65
C SER A 121 -5.63 4.81 0.52
N THR A 122 -6.80 4.54 1.06
CA THR A 122 -7.40 3.21 1.16
C THR A 122 -8.91 3.24 1.01
N CYS A 123 -9.50 2.24 0.35
CA CYS A 123 -10.95 2.05 0.36
C CYS A 123 -11.50 1.72 1.76
N SER A 124 -10.67 1.38 2.74
CA SER A 124 -11.16 1.14 4.09
C SER A 124 -11.70 2.39 4.81
N VAL A 125 -11.55 3.58 4.23
CA VAL A 125 -12.19 4.82 4.71
C VAL A 125 -13.73 4.78 4.62
N TYR A 126 -14.29 3.90 3.78
CA TYR A 126 -15.74 3.70 3.64
C TYR A 126 -16.36 2.81 4.73
N TYR A 127 -15.53 2.28 5.57
CA TYR A 127 -15.85 1.22 6.50
C TYR A 127 -16.88 1.59 7.58
N VAL A 128 -17.88 0.71 7.74
CA VAL A 128 -18.78 0.68 8.90
C VAL A 128 -18.78 -0.74 9.48
N ILE A 129 -18.55 -0.89 10.80
CA ILE A 129 -18.61 -2.18 11.48
C ILE A 129 -20.07 -2.66 11.55
N GLY A 130 -20.30 -3.90 11.12
CA GLY A 130 -21.52 -4.64 11.42
C GLY A 130 -22.70 -4.42 10.48
N GLU A 131 -22.62 -3.59 9.46
CA GLU A 131 -23.61 -3.48 8.40
C GLU A 131 -23.12 -4.20 7.13
N GLU A 132 -23.89 -5.17 6.61
CA GLU A 132 -23.69 -5.66 5.25
C GLU A 132 -24.10 -4.57 4.28
N GLN A 133 -23.14 -3.80 3.80
CA GLN A 133 -23.42 -2.85 2.72
C GLN A 133 -23.35 -3.60 1.39
N ASP A 134 -24.52 -3.88 0.82
CA ASP A 134 -24.65 -4.30 -0.58
C ASP A 134 -24.56 -3.10 -1.55
N GLU A 135 -24.47 -1.89 -1.04
CA GLU A 135 -24.31 -0.69 -1.84
C GLU A 135 -22.92 -0.59 -2.45
N LEU A 136 -22.85 -0.14 -3.69
CA LEU A 136 -21.61 0.11 -4.41
C LEU A 136 -21.14 1.54 -4.08
N LEU A 137 -20.13 1.67 -3.21
CA LEU A 137 -19.65 2.94 -2.70
C LEU A 137 -18.75 3.65 -3.73
N ASN A 138 -18.94 4.94 -3.89
CA ASN A 138 -18.13 5.81 -4.75
C ASN A 138 -17.42 6.88 -3.92
N GLU A 139 -16.67 7.77 -4.58
CA GLU A 139 -15.84 8.77 -3.92
C GLU A 139 -16.65 9.86 -3.19
N GLU A 140 -17.95 10.01 -3.51
CA GLU A 140 -18.89 10.91 -2.84
C GLU A 140 -19.65 10.24 -1.67
N SER A 141 -19.51 8.92 -1.53
CA SER A 141 -20.16 8.19 -0.46
C SER A 141 -19.64 8.61 0.91
N LEU A 142 -20.50 8.54 1.91
CA LEU A 142 -20.19 8.97 3.27
C LEU A 142 -19.04 8.16 3.87
N LEU A 143 -18.07 8.85 4.46
CA LEU A 143 -16.89 8.27 5.09
C LEU A 143 -17.08 8.19 6.60
N ARG A 144 -17.09 6.97 7.15
CA ARG A 144 -17.26 6.71 8.59
C ARG A 144 -16.30 5.63 9.09
N PRO A 145 -14.97 5.84 8.96
CA PRO A 145 -14.02 4.83 9.43
C PRO A 145 -14.05 4.71 10.95
N GLU A 146 -14.00 3.47 11.45
CA GLU A 146 -13.95 3.19 12.89
C GLU A 146 -12.58 2.68 13.35
N ALA A 147 -11.89 1.91 12.50
CA ALA A 147 -10.57 1.36 12.81
C ALA A 147 -9.48 2.45 12.79
N PRO A 148 -8.46 2.37 13.67
CA PRO A 148 -7.39 3.38 13.77
C PRO A 148 -6.69 3.64 12.43
N TYR A 149 -6.38 2.60 11.66
CA TYR A 149 -5.75 2.74 10.35
C TYR A 149 -6.63 3.54 9.38
N SER A 150 -7.90 3.18 9.26
CA SER A 150 -8.82 3.86 8.35
C SER A 150 -9.05 5.32 8.74
N LYS A 151 -9.13 5.60 10.06
CA LYS A 151 -9.25 6.97 10.59
C LYS A 151 -8.01 7.80 10.23
N SER A 152 -6.82 7.27 10.49
CA SER A 152 -5.58 8.00 10.23
C SER A 152 -5.39 8.32 8.74
N LYS A 153 -5.76 7.39 7.85
CA LYS A 153 -5.70 7.63 6.40
C LYS A 153 -6.72 8.68 5.95
N LEU A 154 -7.95 8.66 6.48
CA LEU A 154 -8.95 9.70 6.19
C LEU A 154 -8.51 11.07 6.71
N TYR A 155 -7.91 11.13 7.90
CA TYR A 155 -7.41 12.40 8.43
C TYR A 155 -6.22 12.91 7.63
N GLY A 156 -5.38 12.02 7.10
CA GLY A 156 -4.34 12.39 6.12
C GLY A 156 -4.92 12.97 4.83
N GLU A 157 -5.99 12.38 4.25
CA GLU A 157 -6.69 12.96 3.09
C GLU A 157 -7.22 14.38 3.39
N ARG A 158 -7.82 14.57 4.58
CA ARG A 158 -8.33 15.87 5.00
C ARG A 158 -7.21 16.90 5.18
N ALA A 159 -6.12 16.50 5.85
CA ALA A 159 -4.96 17.35 6.03
C ALA A 159 -4.38 17.83 4.69
N ILE A 160 -4.22 16.92 3.72
CA ILE A 160 -3.77 17.26 2.37
C ILE A 160 -4.72 18.27 1.71
N LYS A 161 -6.02 18.02 1.79
CA LYS A 161 -7.02 18.92 1.19
C LYS A 161 -6.97 20.30 1.84
N GLU A 162 -6.97 20.39 3.18
CA GLU A 162 -6.91 21.65 3.93
C GLU A 162 -5.65 22.45 3.59
N GLU A 163 -4.49 21.81 3.52
CA GLU A 163 -3.22 22.53 3.29
C GLU A 163 -3.00 22.91 1.82
N LEU A 164 -3.48 22.11 0.86
CA LEU A 164 -3.16 22.28 -0.56
C LEU A 164 -4.33 22.76 -1.43
N GLU A 165 -5.54 23.01 -0.88
CA GLU A 165 -6.73 23.39 -1.66
C GLU A 165 -6.51 24.64 -2.53
N GLU A 166 -5.83 25.66 -2.00
CA GLU A 166 -5.53 26.90 -2.70
C GLU A 166 -4.10 26.96 -3.26
N SER A 167 -3.43 25.81 -3.35
CA SER A 167 -2.06 25.73 -3.87
C SER A 167 -2.03 25.46 -5.38
N ARG A 168 -0.86 25.65 -5.99
CA ARG A 168 -0.60 25.28 -7.39
C ARG A 168 -0.34 23.77 -7.57
N VAL A 169 -0.31 23.00 -6.49
CA VAL A 169 0.07 21.59 -6.50
C VAL A 169 -1.10 20.75 -7.01
N THR A 170 -0.84 19.93 -8.00
CA THR A 170 -1.79 18.91 -8.46
C THR A 170 -1.85 17.77 -7.45
N VAL A 171 -3.00 17.54 -6.84
CA VAL A 171 -3.18 16.50 -5.81
C VAL A 171 -3.99 15.33 -6.35
N THR A 172 -3.42 14.13 -6.27
CA THR A 172 -4.11 12.87 -6.57
C THR A 172 -4.14 11.99 -5.33
N ILE A 173 -5.33 11.57 -4.92
CA ILE A 173 -5.54 10.64 -3.80
C ILE A 173 -6.07 9.33 -4.36
N LEU A 174 -5.33 8.24 -4.18
CA LEU A 174 -5.74 6.91 -4.61
C LEU A 174 -6.22 6.09 -3.40
N ARG A 175 -7.54 5.90 -3.29
CA ARG A 175 -8.16 4.97 -2.33
C ARG A 175 -8.06 3.57 -2.89
N GLN A 176 -6.96 2.90 -2.59
CA GLN A 176 -6.71 1.56 -3.10
C GLN A 176 -7.51 0.51 -2.31
N GLY A 177 -8.01 -0.49 -3.04
CA GLY A 177 -8.55 -1.73 -2.47
C GLY A 177 -7.45 -2.54 -1.77
N THR A 178 -7.78 -3.72 -1.30
CA THR A 178 -6.80 -4.66 -0.73
C THR A 178 -5.82 -5.05 -1.83
N VAL A 179 -4.57 -4.65 -1.66
CA VAL A 179 -3.52 -4.95 -2.64
C VAL A 179 -3.09 -6.41 -2.52
N TYR A 180 -2.77 -7.06 -3.64
CA TYR A 180 -2.26 -8.43 -3.69
C TYR A 180 -1.20 -8.61 -4.77
N GLY A 181 -0.51 -9.76 -4.78
CA GLY A 181 0.52 -10.11 -5.76
C GLY A 181 1.92 -10.12 -5.16
N TRP A 182 2.89 -10.55 -5.95
CA TRP A 182 4.28 -10.64 -5.52
C TRP A 182 4.98 -9.28 -5.54
N SER A 183 5.80 -9.05 -4.53
CA SER A 183 6.74 -7.92 -4.47
C SER A 183 8.03 -8.37 -3.77
N PRO A 184 9.21 -7.81 -4.14
CA PRO A 184 10.47 -8.13 -3.46
C PRO A 184 10.44 -7.88 -1.94
N ARG A 185 9.67 -6.86 -1.49
CA ARG A 185 9.29 -6.69 -0.09
C ARG A 185 7.86 -7.21 0.08
N MET A 186 7.73 -8.45 0.48
CA MET A 186 6.45 -9.14 0.52
C MET A 186 5.53 -8.69 1.67
N ARG A 187 4.23 -8.87 1.50
CA ARG A 187 3.18 -8.68 2.52
C ARG A 187 2.34 -9.95 2.64
N ASN A 188 2.74 -10.83 3.55
CA ASN A 188 2.05 -12.09 3.82
C ASN A 188 0.76 -11.93 4.64
N ASP A 189 0.48 -10.72 5.14
CA ASP A 189 -0.72 -10.34 5.89
C ASP A 189 -1.87 -9.80 5.01
N LEU A 190 -1.70 -9.75 3.69
CA LEU A 190 -2.74 -9.36 2.74
C LEU A 190 -3.55 -10.60 2.29
N VAL A 191 -4.87 -10.47 2.23
CA VAL A 191 -5.81 -11.60 2.14
C VAL A 191 -5.47 -12.65 1.09
N VAL A 192 -5.20 -12.27 -0.16
CA VAL A 192 -4.86 -13.21 -1.24
C VAL A 192 -3.48 -13.82 -1.01
N ASN A 193 -2.50 -13.00 -0.63
CA ASN A 193 -1.14 -13.44 -0.35
C ASN A 193 -1.11 -14.44 0.81
N THR A 194 -1.87 -14.16 1.89
CA THR A 194 -2.06 -15.08 3.03
C THR A 194 -2.66 -16.40 2.58
N MET A 195 -3.73 -16.37 1.77
CA MET A 195 -4.40 -17.58 1.28
C MET A 195 -3.45 -18.47 0.49
N VAL A 196 -2.64 -17.92 -0.40
CA VAL A 196 -1.66 -18.69 -1.19
C VAL A 196 -0.54 -19.22 -0.30
N ARG A 197 0.04 -18.38 0.56
CA ARG A 197 1.07 -18.79 1.53
C ARG A 197 0.61 -19.94 2.42
N ASP A 198 -0.55 -19.81 3.04
CA ASP A 198 -1.05 -20.80 4.00
C ASP A 198 -1.46 -22.11 3.31
N ALA A 199 -1.95 -22.02 2.08
CA ALA A 199 -2.19 -23.20 1.25
C ALA A 199 -0.89 -23.97 0.98
N LEU A 200 0.22 -23.28 0.72
CA LEU A 200 1.52 -23.89 0.46
C LEU A 200 2.20 -24.44 1.73
N LEU A 201 2.12 -23.70 2.84
CA LEU A 201 2.78 -24.09 4.10
C LEU A 201 1.99 -25.13 4.88
N HIS A 202 0.66 -25.02 4.89
CA HIS A 202 -0.21 -25.76 5.81
C HIS A 202 -1.27 -26.59 5.10
N ASN A 203 -1.30 -26.59 3.76
CA ASN A 203 -2.37 -27.18 2.95
C ASN A 203 -3.77 -26.73 3.40
N LYS A 204 -3.89 -25.45 3.84
CA LYS A 204 -5.09 -24.92 4.46
C LYS A 204 -5.29 -23.44 4.09
N ILE A 205 -6.52 -23.04 3.85
CA ILE A 205 -6.94 -21.62 3.70
C ILE A 205 -7.96 -21.33 4.80
N THR A 206 -7.60 -20.48 5.76
CA THR A 206 -8.52 -20.08 6.83
C THR A 206 -9.32 -18.85 6.41
N VAL A 207 -10.64 -18.92 6.51
CA VAL A 207 -11.60 -17.86 6.24
C VAL A 207 -12.27 -17.47 7.54
N TYR A 208 -12.11 -16.22 7.97
CA TYR A 208 -12.70 -15.70 9.20
C TYR A 208 -14.08 -15.06 8.95
N CYS A 209 -14.89 -15.00 10.01
CA CYS A 209 -16.21 -14.35 10.03
C CYS A 209 -17.16 -14.84 8.93
N GLY A 210 -17.11 -16.16 8.61
CA GLY A 210 -17.96 -16.76 7.58
C GLY A 210 -17.62 -16.38 6.13
N GLY A 211 -16.74 -15.42 5.90
CA GLY A 211 -16.26 -15.01 4.57
C GLY A 211 -17.28 -14.29 3.68
N SER A 212 -18.43 -13.88 4.22
CA SER A 212 -19.48 -13.16 3.47
C SER A 212 -19.09 -11.73 3.09
N MET A 213 -18.11 -11.14 3.80
CA MET A 213 -17.70 -9.76 3.62
C MET A 213 -17.09 -9.50 2.25
N TRP A 214 -17.41 -8.32 1.71
CA TRP A 214 -16.83 -7.82 0.48
C TRP A 214 -15.44 -7.21 0.66
N ARG A 215 -14.57 -7.43 -0.32
CA ARG A 215 -13.26 -6.79 -0.45
C ARG A 215 -13.02 -6.34 -1.89
N PRO A 216 -12.87 -5.04 -2.15
CA PRO A 216 -12.24 -4.59 -3.38
C PRO A 216 -10.77 -5.02 -3.37
N VAL A 217 -10.29 -5.59 -4.46
CA VAL A 217 -8.91 -6.07 -4.58
C VAL A 217 -8.24 -5.49 -5.81
N VAL A 218 -6.92 -5.31 -5.76
CA VAL A 218 -6.12 -4.80 -6.88
C VAL A 218 -4.70 -5.36 -6.81
N HIS A 219 -4.13 -5.71 -7.97
CA HIS A 219 -2.74 -6.19 -8.05
C HIS A 219 -1.74 -5.06 -7.80
N VAL A 220 -0.61 -5.36 -7.16
CA VAL A 220 0.43 -4.37 -6.83
C VAL A 220 0.99 -3.67 -8.07
N ASP A 221 1.18 -4.37 -9.18
CA ASP A 221 1.65 -3.75 -10.43
C ASP A 221 0.59 -2.83 -11.05
N ASP A 222 -0.71 -3.14 -10.90
CA ASP A 222 -1.80 -2.26 -11.34
C ASP A 222 -1.85 -0.98 -10.48
N VAL A 223 -1.54 -1.09 -9.19
CA VAL A 223 -1.38 0.07 -8.29
C VAL A 223 -0.21 0.93 -8.75
N CYS A 224 0.95 0.35 -9.02
CA CYS A 224 2.12 1.08 -9.51
C CYS A 224 1.84 1.80 -10.84
N ARG A 225 1.13 1.14 -11.76
CA ARG A 225 0.73 1.75 -13.03
C ARG A 225 -0.26 2.89 -12.84
N ALA A 226 -1.17 2.80 -11.87
CA ALA A 226 -2.08 3.90 -11.54
C ALA A 226 -1.33 5.12 -10.98
N TYR A 227 -0.32 4.92 -10.13
CA TYR A 227 0.55 6.02 -9.67
C TYR A 227 1.30 6.67 -10.83
N LEU A 228 1.86 5.85 -11.72
CA LEU A 228 2.57 6.36 -12.90
C LEU A 228 1.63 7.17 -13.80
N ALA A 229 0.42 6.67 -14.06
CA ALA A 229 -0.59 7.39 -14.85
C ALA A 229 -0.97 8.73 -14.21
N ALA A 230 -1.10 8.78 -12.88
CA ALA A 230 -1.40 10.01 -12.16
C ALA A 230 -0.30 11.06 -12.33
N LEU A 231 0.98 10.63 -12.30
CA LEU A 231 2.13 11.50 -12.57
C LEU A 231 2.14 12.02 -14.00
N GLU A 232 2.06 11.11 -14.97
CA GLU A 232 2.22 11.41 -16.40
C GLU A 232 1.06 12.23 -16.98
N ASN A 233 -0.13 12.17 -16.37
CA ASN A 233 -1.33 12.85 -16.87
C ASN A 233 -1.84 13.98 -15.95
N ASN A 234 -1.11 14.33 -14.91
CA ASN A 234 -1.47 15.39 -13.95
C ASN A 234 -2.92 15.25 -13.44
N LEU A 235 -3.29 14.04 -13.02
CA LEU A 235 -4.66 13.75 -12.61
C LEU A 235 -4.97 14.38 -11.25
N VAL A 236 -6.13 15.01 -11.14
CA VAL A 236 -6.57 15.74 -9.93
C VAL A 236 -7.79 15.07 -9.33
N GLY A 237 -7.76 14.84 -8.03
CA GLY A 237 -8.94 14.37 -7.29
C GLY A 237 -8.72 13.10 -6.49
N VAL A 238 -9.83 12.55 -6.00
CA VAL A 238 -9.88 11.30 -5.24
C VAL A 238 -10.43 10.20 -6.14
N PHE A 239 -9.79 9.04 -6.15
CA PHE A 239 -10.16 7.93 -7.01
C PHE A 239 -10.11 6.59 -6.26
N ASN A 240 -11.19 5.81 -6.38
CA ASN A 240 -11.19 4.42 -5.95
C ASN A 240 -10.40 3.57 -6.94
N LEU A 241 -9.41 2.84 -6.45
CA LEU A 241 -8.57 1.97 -7.25
C LEU A 241 -8.77 0.52 -6.85
N ALA A 242 -9.49 -0.22 -7.67
CA ALA A 242 -9.72 -1.66 -7.52
C ALA A 242 -9.85 -2.33 -8.88
N TYR A 243 -9.44 -3.60 -8.96
CA TYR A 243 -9.69 -4.46 -10.11
C TYR A 243 -11.13 -4.99 -10.07
N LYS A 244 -11.51 -5.60 -8.94
CA LYS A 244 -12.82 -6.21 -8.73
C LYS A 244 -13.17 -6.30 -7.24
N ASN A 245 -14.47 -6.33 -6.94
CA ASN A 245 -14.97 -6.65 -5.62
C ASN A 245 -15.26 -8.16 -5.54
N TYR A 246 -14.79 -8.82 -4.48
CA TYR A 246 -15.04 -10.24 -4.20
C TYR A 246 -15.54 -10.42 -2.77
N ARG A 247 -16.34 -11.46 -2.52
CA ARG A 247 -16.53 -11.98 -1.18
C ARG A 247 -15.29 -12.78 -0.75
N VAL A 248 -14.91 -12.71 0.52
CA VAL A 248 -13.66 -13.36 0.99
C VAL A 248 -13.74 -14.88 0.80
N LEU A 249 -14.91 -15.50 1.03
CA LEU A 249 -15.10 -16.94 0.77
C LEU A 249 -14.98 -17.27 -0.73
N GLU A 250 -15.47 -16.39 -1.62
CA GLU A 250 -15.29 -16.54 -3.07
C GLU A 250 -13.79 -16.49 -3.43
N LEU A 251 -13.01 -15.56 -2.83
CA LEU A 251 -11.57 -15.53 -3.02
C LEU A 251 -10.90 -16.84 -2.61
N ALA A 252 -11.26 -17.40 -1.44
CA ALA A 252 -10.70 -18.66 -0.96
C ALA A 252 -10.98 -19.83 -1.92
N HIS A 253 -12.22 -19.95 -2.42
CA HIS A 253 -12.57 -20.97 -3.40
C HIS A 253 -11.82 -20.81 -4.72
N ARG A 254 -11.69 -19.58 -5.22
CA ARG A 254 -10.95 -19.29 -6.45
C ARG A 254 -9.47 -19.60 -6.30
N VAL A 255 -8.83 -19.14 -5.22
CA VAL A 255 -7.42 -19.43 -4.91
C VAL A 255 -7.19 -20.94 -4.82
N SER A 256 -8.04 -21.66 -4.08
CA SER A 256 -7.97 -23.13 -3.99
C SER A 256 -8.11 -23.80 -5.37
N ALA A 257 -9.09 -23.38 -6.18
CA ALA A 257 -9.31 -23.94 -7.51
C ALA A 257 -8.10 -23.73 -8.44
N ILE A 258 -7.46 -22.56 -8.38
CA ILE A 258 -6.26 -22.26 -9.17
C ILE A 258 -5.09 -23.13 -8.68
N LEU A 259 -4.85 -23.21 -7.37
CA LEU A 259 -3.74 -23.99 -6.80
C LEU A 259 -3.86 -25.50 -7.08
N LYS A 260 -5.09 -26.02 -7.24
CA LYS A 260 -5.33 -27.42 -7.65
C LYS A 260 -4.72 -27.77 -9.01
N THR A 261 -4.54 -26.81 -9.91
CA THR A 261 -3.88 -27.04 -11.20
C THR A 261 -2.40 -27.41 -11.05
N TRP A 262 -1.79 -27.10 -9.88
CA TRP A 262 -0.43 -27.48 -9.49
C TRP A 262 -0.38 -28.55 -8.38
N ASN A 263 -1.46 -29.34 -8.24
CA ASN A 263 -1.58 -30.41 -7.23
C ASN A 263 -1.52 -29.94 -5.78
N VAL A 264 -1.79 -28.65 -5.51
CA VAL A 264 -1.97 -28.11 -4.16
C VAL A 264 -3.46 -28.11 -3.85
N ASN A 265 -3.91 -28.90 -2.88
CA ASN A 265 -5.33 -29.13 -2.58
C ASN A 265 -5.68 -28.63 -1.16
N PRO A 266 -5.64 -27.31 -0.90
CA PRO A 266 -5.85 -26.81 0.45
C PRO A 266 -7.28 -27.05 0.91
N GLU A 267 -7.42 -27.43 2.18
CA GLU A 267 -8.69 -27.39 2.90
C GLU A 267 -9.11 -25.94 3.10
N ILE A 268 -10.40 -25.62 2.90
CA ILE A 268 -10.97 -24.31 3.25
C ILE A 268 -11.66 -24.45 4.60
N ASP A 269 -11.04 -23.84 5.62
CA ASP A 269 -11.54 -23.81 7.00
C ASP A 269 -12.27 -22.49 7.27
N VAL A 270 -13.59 -22.58 7.49
CA VAL A 270 -14.43 -21.39 7.68
C VAL A 270 -14.74 -21.20 9.16
N ASN A 271 -14.21 -20.12 9.74
CA ASN A 271 -14.52 -19.69 11.09
C ASN A 271 -15.62 -18.62 11.07
N PHE A 272 -16.73 -18.89 11.76
CA PHE A 272 -17.92 -18.01 11.81
C PHE A 272 -17.89 -16.97 12.92
N HIS A 273 -16.89 -17.03 13.82
CA HIS A 273 -16.80 -16.10 14.95
C HIS A 273 -16.21 -14.75 14.53
N GLY A 274 -16.70 -13.70 15.16
CA GLY A 274 -16.22 -12.33 15.00
C GLY A 274 -17.07 -11.49 14.04
N LYS A 275 -16.72 -10.21 14.00
CA LYS A 275 -17.25 -9.23 13.04
C LYS A 275 -16.11 -8.57 12.31
N THR A 276 -16.30 -8.27 11.06
CA THR A 276 -15.30 -7.56 10.27
C THR A 276 -15.99 -6.61 9.30
N ARG A 277 -15.20 -5.69 8.77
CA ARG A 277 -15.67 -4.71 7.79
C ARG A 277 -16.09 -5.38 6.49
N SER A 278 -17.11 -4.82 5.85
CA SER A 278 -17.57 -5.22 4.52
C SER A 278 -17.83 -3.97 3.69
N TYR A 279 -17.24 -3.89 2.53
CA TYR A 279 -17.50 -2.80 1.58
C TYR A 279 -17.07 -3.19 0.17
N ARG A 280 -17.80 -2.67 -0.82
CA ARG A 280 -17.45 -2.76 -2.24
C ARG A 280 -17.50 -1.37 -2.87
N VAL A 281 -16.64 -1.12 -3.84
CA VAL A 281 -16.47 0.21 -4.41
C VAL A 281 -16.71 0.23 -5.92
N SER A 282 -17.31 1.32 -6.40
CA SER A 282 -17.26 1.69 -7.82
C SER A 282 -15.87 2.22 -8.16
N THR A 283 -15.42 1.90 -9.37
CA THR A 283 -14.20 2.44 -9.98
C THR A 283 -14.51 3.27 -11.24
N ASP A 284 -15.73 3.76 -11.38
CA ASP A 284 -16.19 4.43 -12.60
C ASP A 284 -15.47 5.77 -12.78
N ARG A 285 -15.23 6.52 -11.69
CA ARG A 285 -14.44 7.76 -11.72
C ARG A 285 -13.00 7.48 -12.16
N PHE A 286 -12.37 6.44 -11.63
CA PHE A 286 -11.03 6.02 -12.07
C PHE A 286 -11.03 5.71 -13.58
N LYS A 287 -11.96 4.86 -14.03
CA LYS A 287 -12.05 4.44 -15.44
C LYS A 287 -12.34 5.58 -16.41
N SER A 288 -13.10 6.59 -15.99
CA SER A 288 -13.38 7.75 -16.83
C SER A 288 -12.24 8.77 -16.90
N SER A 289 -11.39 8.82 -15.87
CA SER A 289 -10.33 9.82 -15.74
C SER A 289 -8.96 9.31 -16.18
N PHE A 290 -8.67 8.03 -15.94
CA PHE A 290 -7.38 7.43 -16.27
C PHE A 290 -7.36 6.86 -17.69
N PRO A 291 -6.22 6.95 -18.42
CA PRO A 291 -6.07 6.31 -19.73
C PRO A 291 -6.31 4.80 -19.62
N LYS A 292 -6.99 4.21 -20.61
CA LYS A 292 -7.40 2.78 -20.61
C LYS A 292 -6.25 1.81 -20.39
N ASP A 293 -5.06 2.12 -20.90
CA ASP A 293 -3.87 1.26 -20.76
C ASP A 293 -3.41 1.10 -19.30
N TYR A 294 -3.80 2.03 -18.44
CA TYR A 294 -3.50 2.02 -17.01
C TYR A 294 -4.61 1.44 -16.12
N HIS A 295 -5.74 1.04 -16.71
CA HIS A 295 -6.79 0.41 -15.93
C HIS A 295 -6.30 -0.92 -15.32
N PRO A 296 -6.71 -1.25 -14.08
CA PRO A 296 -6.39 -2.53 -13.46
C PRO A 296 -6.83 -3.69 -14.35
N LYS A 297 -5.92 -4.61 -14.65
CA LYS A 297 -6.14 -5.71 -15.60
C LYS A 297 -5.54 -7.05 -15.17
N ILE A 298 -4.73 -7.06 -14.09
CA ILE A 298 -4.12 -8.30 -13.63
C ILE A 298 -5.16 -9.10 -12.84
N SER A 299 -5.52 -10.26 -13.38
CA SER A 299 -6.54 -11.12 -12.79
C SER A 299 -6.03 -11.85 -11.55
N LEU A 300 -6.98 -12.37 -10.75
CA LEU A 300 -6.65 -13.19 -9.58
C LEU A 300 -5.86 -14.44 -9.97
N GLU A 301 -6.22 -15.06 -11.10
CA GLU A 301 -5.56 -16.26 -11.63
C GLU A 301 -4.08 -16.01 -11.87
N LYS A 302 -3.77 -14.91 -12.60
CA LYS A 302 -2.39 -14.54 -12.89
C LYS A 302 -1.58 -14.23 -11.62
N ALA A 303 -2.20 -13.57 -10.66
CA ALA A 303 -1.53 -13.23 -9.40
C ALA A 303 -1.29 -14.45 -8.51
N VAL A 304 -2.23 -15.39 -8.45
CA VAL A 304 -2.03 -16.65 -7.70
C VAL A 304 -0.93 -17.50 -8.34
N GLU A 305 -0.86 -17.55 -9.68
CA GLU A 305 0.24 -18.17 -10.40
C GLU A 305 1.58 -17.51 -10.07
N GLU A 306 1.66 -16.17 -10.15
CA GLU A 306 2.86 -15.41 -9.79
C GLU A 306 3.31 -15.70 -8.34
N LEU A 307 2.37 -15.67 -7.39
CA LEU A 307 2.66 -15.97 -5.98
C LEU A 307 3.14 -17.41 -5.79
N TYR A 308 2.48 -18.38 -6.42
CA TYR A 308 2.88 -19.79 -6.36
C TYR A 308 4.30 -20.00 -6.87
N GLN A 309 4.62 -19.46 -8.05
CA GLN A 309 5.95 -19.58 -8.66
C GLN A 309 7.03 -18.93 -7.80
N ASN A 310 6.78 -17.72 -7.30
CA ASN A 310 7.76 -17.01 -6.48
C ASN A 310 7.96 -17.66 -5.11
N TYR A 311 6.90 -18.09 -4.42
CA TYR A 311 7.04 -18.84 -3.17
C TYR A 311 7.72 -20.19 -3.35
N SER A 312 7.55 -20.84 -4.50
CA SER A 312 8.28 -22.06 -4.83
C SER A 312 9.77 -21.81 -5.05
N ASN A 313 10.14 -20.69 -5.65
CA ASN A 313 11.52 -20.28 -5.91
C ASN A 313 12.21 -19.69 -4.67
N TYR A 314 11.44 -19.01 -3.79
CA TYR A 314 11.91 -18.30 -2.59
C TYR A 314 11.06 -18.72 -1.37
N PRO A 315 11.17 -20.01 -0.91
CA PRO A 315 10.31 -20.52 0.15
C PRO A 315 10.49 -19.79 1.49
N GLU A 316 11.67 -19.23 1.76
CA GLU A 316 11.96 -18.42 2.93
C GLU A 316 11.06 -17.17 3.01
N ALA A 317 10.59 -16.64 1.88
CA ALA A 317 9.70 -15.48 1.85
C ALA A 317 8.34 -15.76 2.53
N MET A 318 7.93 -17.02 2.64
CA MET A 318 6.68 -17.41 3.32
C MET A 318 6.77 -17.27 4.83
N THR A 319 7.95 -17.45 5.40
CA THR A 319 8.18 -17.52 6.87
C THR A 319 9.01 -16.37 7.43
N ASP A 320 9.60 -15.52 6.58
CA ASP A 320 10.34 -14.34 7.03
C ASP A 320 9.38 -13.38 7.79
N PRO A 321 9.64 -13.09 9.08
CA PRO A 321 8.79 -12.19 9.88
C PRO A 321 8.71 -10.78 9.31
N LYS A 322 9.69 -10.33 8.54
CA LYS A 322 9.65 -9.04 7.83
C LYS A 322 8.45 -8.95 6.88
N ASN A 323 7.97 -10.07 6.36
CA ASN A 323 6.87 -10.14 5.41
C ASN A 323 5.48 -10.15 6.06
N THR A 324 5.39 -10.02 7.38
CA THR A 324 4.15 -9.81 8.14
C THR A 324 4.34 -8.57 9.02
N ASN A 325 3.67 -7.48 8.70
CA ASN A 325 3.95 -6.19 9.33
C ASN A 325 3.85 -6.24 10.86
N ILE A 326 2.82 -6.85 11.43
CA ILE A 326 2.63 -6.89 12.88
C ILE A 326 3.70 -7.76 13.56
N ASP A 327 4.07 -8.91 12.98
CA ASP A 327 5.08 -9.80 13.55
C ASP A 327 6.45 -9.10 13.59
N TRP A 328 6.78 -8.38 12.50
CA TRP A 328 8.00 -7.60 12.43
C TRP A 328 8.04 -6.47 13.46
N MET A 329 6.92 -5.75 13.65
CA MET A 329 6.83 -4.68 14.66
C MET A 329 6.95 -5.22 16.08
N HIS A 330 6.37 -6.39 16.38
CA HIS A 330 6.57 -7.06 17.67
C HIS A 330 8.05 -7.41 17.89
N LEU A 331 8.70 -8.01 16.88
CA LEU A 331 10.12 -8.36 16.97
C LEU A 331 11.01 -7.14 17.21
N LEU A 332 10.79 -6.05 16.49
CA LEU A 332 11.51 -4.79 16.68
C LEU A 332 11.30 -4.20 18.08
N SER A 333 10.06 -4.26 18.59
CA SER A 333 9.72 -3.79 19.93
C SER A 333 10.44 -4.62 21.01
N ASP A 334 10.45 -5.94 20.87
CA ASP A 334 11.12 -6.85 21.81
C ASP A 334 12.64 -6.62 21.82
N VAL A 335 13.26 -6.45 20.66
CA VAL A 335 14.70 -6.12 20.54
C VAL A 335 14.99 -4.78 21.20
N ASN A 336 14.20 -3.75 20.93
CA ASN A 336 14.37 -2.42 21.51
C ASN A 336 14.23 -2.43 23.05
N ASN A 337 13.24 -3.17 23.59
CA ASN A 337 13.08 -3.35 25.02
C ASN A 337 14.29 -4.05 25.67
N ARG A 338 14.85 -5.08 25.04
CA ARG A 338 16.06 -5.75 25.53
C ARG A 338 17.26 -4.83 25.53
N ILE A 339 17.43 -4.01 24.48
CA ILE A 339 18.53 -3.02 24.39
C ILE A 339 18.41 -1.99 25.52
N LYS A 340 17.20 -1.47 25.81
CA LYS A 340 16.94 -0.55 26.92
C LYS A 340 17.33 -1.15 28.26
N VAL A 341 16.94 -2.41 28.54
CA VAL A 341 17.27 -3.13 29.77
C VAL A 341 18.77 -3.31 29.93
N MET A 342 19.51 -3.46 28.83
CA MET A 342 20.99 -3.57 28.82
C MET A 342 21.71 -2.23 28.89
N GLY A 343 21.01 -1.09 29.05
CA GLY A 343 21.59 0.25 29.13
C GLY A 343 21.99 0.84 27.78
N GLY A 344 21.46 0.30 26.68
CA GLY A 344 21.66 0.82 25.32
C GLY A 344 20.78 2.02 24.99
N VAL A 345 21.17 2.76 23.96
CA VAL A 345 20.40 3.88 23.40
C VAL A 345 19.21 3.35 22.56
N ASN A 346 18.08 4.06 22.57
CA ASN A 346 16.93 3.74 21.74
C ASN A 346 17.26 3.87 20.24
N TRP A 347 16.77 2.96 19.45
CA TRP A 347 16.77 3.02 17.98
C TRP A 347 15.60 3.83 17.47
#